data_3fc48ae804c21affa48e0ef3d8cd2eae
#
_entry.id   3fc48ae804c21affa48e0ef3d8cd2eae
#
_cell.length_a   1.000
_cell.length_b   1.000
_cell.length_c   1.000
_cell.angle_alpha   90.00
_cell.angle_beta   90.00
_cell.angle_gamma   90.00
#
_symmetry.space_group_name_H-M   'P 1'
#
loop_
_entity.id
_entity.type
_entity.pdbx_description
1 polymer ?
#
loop_
_entity_poly.entity_id
_entity_poly.type
_entity_poly.pdbx_seq_one_letter_code
_entity_poly.pdbx_strand_id
1 'polypeptide(L)'
;MNFYTTHNRLGILGGGQLGKMLINEANKLNIGCKVMDSNSDAPCSNLVEHFIIGDLLCYDDVYNFGKTVDILTIEIENVNTDALEKLEKEGVKVYPSSKNIKTIQNKSIQKNFYLDNKLPSSYFKTFKNIEELIIEAEAEKCKYPFVWKSARFGYDGKGVKIIKTFEDLKNLPNIECIIEDKVHIKKELSIIIARNNNGQEINFPTVEMEFNDANLVDKVICPAQISDNINKKAIDIALKTSRAFSHIGLLAIELFLTDKDEILINEVAPRPHNSGHHTIECCITSQFEQHLRSVLNLDLGSTSIKIPGIMLNLVGEENHTGEVIYEKIEDVLKTDGASIHIYGKKQTKPNRKMGHITLVNKDLNKAKKLADKIRKSIKVISK
;
A
#
# COMPACT_ATOMS: atom_id res chain seq x y z
N MET A 1 2.69 26.38 11.13
CA MET A 1 2.80 25.51 12.33
C MET A 1 4.26 25.14 12.48
N ASN A 2 4.85 25.29 13.63
CA ASN A 2 6.26 24.89 13.85
C ASN A 2 6.29 23.49 14.47
N PHE A 3 6.56 22.47 13.65
CA PHE A 3 6.56 21.06 14.08
C PHE A 3 7.80 20.64 14.88
N TYR A 4 8.78 21.53 15.01
CA TYR A 4 9.97 21.30 15.83
C TYR A 4 9.77 21.66 17.31
N THR A 5 8.55 22.03 17.71
CA THR A 5 8.17 22.25 19.10
C THR A 5 7.49 21.02 19.67
N THR A 6 7.67 20.77 20.97
CA THR A 6 7.12 19.62 21.70
C THR A 6 5.58 19.58 21.78
N HIS A 7 4.89 20.55 21.17
CA HIS A 7 3.42 20.69 21.29
C HIS A 7 2.63 20.16 20.11
N ASN A 8 3.26 19.99 18.93
CA ASN A 8 2.54 19.46 17.74
C ASN A 8 2.61 17.93 17.70
N ARG A 9 1.47 17.30 17.55
CA ARG A 9 1.35 15.85 17.60
C ARG A 9 0.78 15.30 16.29
N LEU A 10 1.51 14.35 15.73
CA LEU A 10 1.06 13.57 14.60
C LEU A 10 0.30 12.33 15.11
N GLY A 11 -0.98 12.20 14.77
CA GLY A 11 -1.77 10.99 15.00
C GLY A 11 -1.62 10.01 13.84
N ILE A 12 -1.47 8.74 14.16
CA ILE A 12 -1.42 7.65 13.17
C ILE A 12 -2.49 6.62 13.53
N LEU A 13 -3.44 6.36 12.62
CA LEU A 13 -4.41 5.30 12.74
C LEU A 13 -3.85 4.01 12.12
N GLY A 14 -3.69 3.01 12.97
CA GLY A 14 -3.00 1.77 12.68
C GLY A 14 -1.57 1.75 13.25
N GLY A 15 -1.24 0.67 13.94
CA GLY A 15 0.03 0.46 14.63
C GLY A 15 0.92 -0.58 13.97
N GLY A 16 0.71 -0.89 12.69
CA GLY A 16 1.43 -1.91 11.94
C GLY A 16 2.84 -1.48 11.50
N GLN A 17 3.38 -2.22 10.54
CA GLN A 17 4.76 -1.99 10.07
C GLN A 17 4.95 -0.66 9.35
N LEU A 18 3.92 -0.14 8.66
CA LEU A 18 4.03 1.14 7.96
C LEU A 18 4.10 2.29 8.97
N GLY A 19 3.26 2.23 10.02
CA GLY A 19 3.35 3.16 11.15
C GLY A 19 4.70 3.09 11.84
N LYS A 20 5.25 1.88 12.08
CA LYS A 20 6.59 1.70 12.65
C LYS A 20 7.67 2.43 11.85
N MET A 21 7.71 2.24 10.54
CA MET A 21 8.69 2.87 9.67
C MET A 21 8.47 4.39 9.56
N LEU A 22 7.21 4.86 9.62
CA LEU A 22 6.88 6.28 9.67
C LEU A 22 7.38 6.94 10.96
N ILE A 23 7.20 6.28 12.11
CA ILE A 23 7.68 6.75 13.42
C ILE A 23 9.21 6.87 13.44
N ASN A 24 9.93 5.92 12.80
CA ASN A 24 11.39 6.01 12.70
C ASN A 24 11.84 7.31 12.01
N GLU A 25 11.14 7.72 10.96
CA GLU A 25 11.44 8.99 10.29
C GLU A 25 11.00 10.21 11.12
N ALA A 26 9.85 10.13 11.80
CA ALA A 26 9.38 11.18 12.71
C ALA A 26 10.38 11.44 13.86
N ASN A 27 10.95 10.37 14.41
CA ASN A 27 11.95 10.46 15.47
C ASN A 27 13.23 11.18 15.02
N LYS A 28 13.65 11.04 13.76
CA LYS A 28 14.80 11.81 13.22
C LYS A 28 14.59 13.33 13.29
N LEU A 29 13.33 13.76 13.20
CA LEU A 29 12.94 15.17 13.22
C LEU A 29 12.37 15.60 14.58
N ASN A 30 12.45 14.74 15.59
CA ASN A 30 11.88 14.95 16.94
C ASN A 30 10.39 15.33 16.90
N ILE A 31 9.62 14.69 16.00
CA ILE A 31 8.17 14.91 15.85
C ILE A 31 7.44 13.93 16.77
N GLY A 32 6.68 14.46 17.73
CA GLY A 32 5.86 13.65 18.64
C GLY A 32 4.73 12.94 17.91
N CYS A 33 4.71 11.60 18.03
CA CYS A 33 3.67 10.75 17.44
C CYS A 33 2.77 10.14 18.52
N LYS A 34 1.46 10.05 18.21
CA LYS A 34 0.50 9.20 18.90
C LYS A 34 0.00 8.13 17.93
N VAL A 35 -0.24 6.94 18.41
CA VAL A 35 -0.72 5.82 17.58
C VAL A 35 -1.96 5.21 18.21
N MET A 36 -2.94 4.85 17.40
CA MET A 36 -4.09 4.04 17.81
C MET A 36 -4.16 2.76 16.99
N ASP A 37 -4.33 1.63 17.68
CA ASP A 37 -4.55 0.30 17.08
C ASP A 37 -5.36 -0.57 18.05
N SER A 38 -6.10 -1.54 17.53
CA SER A 38 -6.84 -2.50 18.36
C SER A 38 -5.96 -3.58 18.99
N ASN A 39 -4.75 -3.78 18.47
CA ASN A 39 -3.81 -4.79 18.94
C ASN A 39 -2.73 -4.17 19.84
N SER A 40 -2.75 -4.51 21.13
CA SER A 40 -1.73 -4.07 22.10
C SER A 40 -0.30 -4.50 21.75
N ASP A 41 -0.15 -5.57 20.95
CA ASP A 41 1.13 -6.10 20.46
C ASP A 41 1.47 -5.62 19.03
N ALA A 42 0.85 -4.52 18.59
CA ALA A 42 1.15 -3.95 17.29
C ALA A 42 2.63 -3.49 17.21
N PRO A 43 3.27 -3.53 16.02
CA PRO A 43 4.66 -3.11 15.83
C PRO A 43 5.03 -1.73 16.39
N CYS A 44 4.06 -0.83 16.52
CA CYS A 44 4.27 0.52 17.07
C CYS A 44 4.16 0.62 18.58
N SER A 45 3.63 -0.40 19.28
CA SER A 45 3.22 -0.28 20.69
C SER A 45 4.32 0.17 21.64
N ASN A 46 5.57 -0.19 21.36
CA ASN A 46 6.73 0.17 22.19
C ASN A 46 7.61 1.28 21.58
N LEU A 47 7.12 1.98 20.55
CA LEU A 47 7.92 2.99 19.84
C LEU A 47 7.45 4.42 20.07
N VAL A 48 6.33 4.59 20.73
CA VAL A 48 5.72 5.90 21.02
C VAL A 48 5.35 5.98 22.49
N GLU A 49 5.39 7.18 23.03
CA GLU A 49 4.99 7.46 24.42
C GLU A 49 3.47 7.22 24.62
N HIS A 50 2.68 7.51 23.57
CA HIS A 50 1.23 7.42 23.61
C HIS A 50 0.71 6.44 22.57
N PHE A 51 0.61 5.18 22.97
CA PHE A 51 -0.08 4.14 22.20
C PHE A 51 -1.47 3.91 22.82
N ILE A 52 -2.52 4.11 22.04
CA ILE A 52 -3.91 4.04 22.47
C ILE A 52 -4.55 2.77 21.89
N ILE A 53 -5.14 1.95 22.77
CA ILE A 53 -5.94 0.81 22.32
C ILE A 53 -7.34 1.30 21.95
N GLY A 54 -7.74 1.04 20.70
CA GLY A 54 -9.05 1.42 20.18
C GLY A 54 -9.36 0.74 18.85
N ASP A 55 -10.65 0.64 18.53
CA ASP A 55 -11.11 0.08 17.26
C ASP A 55 -11.11 1.16 16.18
N LEU A 56 -10.32 0.94 15.13
CA LEU A 56 -10.21 1.85 13.97
C LEU A 56 -11.53 2.01 13.20
N LEU A 57 -12.49 1.11 13.37
CA LEU A 57 -13.83 1.17 12.77
C LEU A 57 -14.86 1.80 13.69
N CYS A 58 -14.56 1.94 15.00
CA CYS A 58 -15.45 2.60 15.94
C CYS A 58 -15.38 4.13 15.77
N TYR A 59 -16.54 4.77 15.58
CA TYR A 59 -16.64 6.21 15.42
C TYR A 59 -16.07 6.96 16.63
N ASP A 60 -16.48 6.58 17.84
CA ASP A 60 -16.09 7.28 19.07
C ASP A 60 -14.59 7.15 19.34
N ASP A 61 -14.00 5.96 19.11
CA ASP A 61 -12.57 5.74 19.31
C ASP A 61 -11.74 6.62 18.38
N VAL A 62 -12.05 6.60 17.07
CA VAL A 62 -11.35 7.40 16.07
C VAL A 62 -11.54 8.90 16.31
N TYR A 63 -12.76 9.32 16.64
CA TYR A 63 -13.09 10.72 16.91
C TYR A 63 -12.35 11.23 18.16
N ASN A 64 -12.44 10.50 19.28
CA ASN A 64 -11.78 10.90 20.53
C ASN A 64 -10.25 10.92 20.37
N PHE A 65 -9.67 9.95 19.67
CA PHE A 65 -8.24 9.95 19.35
C PHE A 65 -7.85 11.17 18.52
N GLY A 66 -8.59 11.43 17.42
CA GLY A 66 -8.30 12.51 16.48
C GLY A 66 -8.32 13.89 17.13
N LYS A 67 -9.18 14.12 18.13
CA LYS A 67 -9.21 15.38 18.91
C LYS A 67 -7.96 15.65 19.74
N THR A 68 -7.12 14.65 19.94
CA THR A 68 -5.89 14.77 20.76
C THR A 68 -4.64 15.10 19.94
N VAL A 69 -4.79 15.30 18.62
CA VAL A 69 -3.69 15.52 17.68
C VAL A 69 -3.98 16.70 16.75
N ASP A 70 -2.91 17.28 16.17
CA ASP A 70 -3.04 18.42 15.25
C ASP A 70 -3.21 17.95 13.80
N ILE A 71 -2.56 16.83 13.46
CA ILE A 71 -2.62 16.18 12.15
C ILE A 71 -2.88 14.70 12.37
N LEU A 72 -3.78 14.14 11.58
CA LEU A 72 -4.13 12.74 11.60
C LEU A 72 -3.79 12.10 10.25
N THR A 73 -3.05 11.00 10.26
CA THR A 73 -2.77 10.17 9.10
C THR A 73 -3.09 8.71 9.37
N ILE A 74 -3.02 7.89 8.33
CA ILE A 74 -3.34 6.46 8.40
C ILE A 74 -2.16 5.60 7.97
N GLU A 75 -2.05 4.40 8.51
CA GLU A 75 -1.18 3.34 7.98
C GLU A 75 -1.99 2.21 7.32
N ILE A 76 -3.31 2.22 7.51
CA ILE A 76 -4.26 1.26 6.95
C ILE A 76 -5.53 2.00 6.51
N GLU A 77 -6.14 1.58 5.39
CA GLU A 77 -7.33 2.22 4.85
C GLU A 77 -8.61 1.88 5.63
N ASN A 78 -8.61 0.78 6.38
CA ASN A 78 -9.79 0.29 7.09
C ASN A 78 -10.02 1.06 8.39
N VAL A 79 -10.52 2.29 8.27
CA VAL A 79 -10.78 3.24 9.36
C VAL A 79 -12.18 3.87 9.22
N ASN A 80 -12.74 4.38 10.33
CA ASN A 80 -14.04 5.03 10.33
C ASN A 80 -13.99 6.40 9.64
N THR A 81 -14.53 6.49 8.43
CA THR A 81 -14.50 7.72 7.63
C THR A 81 -15.46 8.80 8.10
N ASP A 82 -16.53 8.46 8.79
CA ASP A 82 -17.50 9.45 9.28
C ASP A 82 -16.90 10.21 10.48
N ALA A 83 -16.13 9.54 11.35
CA ALA A 83 -15.35 10.17 12.40
C ALA A 83 -14.27 11.12 11.80
N LEU A 84 -13.58 10.69 10.74
CA LEU A 84 -12.60 11.53 10.04
C LEU A 84 -13.25 12.78 9.42
N GLU A 85 -14.41 12.64 8.78
CA GLU A 85 -15.15 13.76 8.21
C GLU A 85 -15.59 14.76 9.30
N LYS A 86 -15.99 14.27 10.48
CA LYS A 86 -16.33 15.12 11.62
C LYS A 86 -15.13 15.89 12.14
N LEU A 87 -13.96 15.22 12.26
CA LEU A 87 -12.70 15.84 12.68
C LEU A 87 -12.26 16.93 11.70
N GLU A 88 -12.36 16.69 10.37
CA GLU A 88 -12.09 17.70 9.34
C GLU A 88 -12.96 18.94 9.50
N LYS A 89 -14.27 18.76 9.74
CA LYS A 89 -15.22 19.86 9.98
C LYS A 89 -14.89 20.66 11.25
N GLU A 90 -14.24 20.04 12.23
CA GLU A 90 -13.79 20.67 13.48
C GLU A 90 -12.36 21.25 13.40
N GLY A 91 -11.73 21.17 12.22
CA GLY A 91 -10.43 21.82 11.95
C GLY A 91 -9.21 20.94 12.16
N VAL A 92 -9.36 19.65 12.50
CA VAL A 92 -8.25 18.69 12.52
C VAL A 92 -7.79 18.43 11.10
N LYS A 93 -6.50 18.47 10.84
CA LYS A 93 -5.94 18.16 9.53
C LYS A 93 -5.85 16.66 9.34
N VAL A 94 -6.69 16.10 8.46
CA VAL A 94 -6.74 14.67 8.14
C VAL A 94 -6.13 14.43 6.77
N TYR A 95 -5.05 13.65 6.70
CA TYR A 95 -4.36 13.31 5.47
C TYR A 95 -4.06 11.79 5.41
N PRO A 96 -4.63 11.08 4.42
CA PRO A 96 -5.52 11.54 3.34
C PRO A 96 -6.90 11.97 3.86
N SER A 97 -7.61 12.78 3.07
CA SER A 97 -8.95 13.25 3.44
C SER A 97 -9.94 12.09 3.60
N SER A 98 -10.95 12.27 4.47
CA SER A 98 -12.03 11.30 4.67
C SER A 98 -12.72 10.90 3.36
N LYS A 99 -12.93 11.86 2.45
CA LYS A 99 -13.49 11.64 1.11
C LYS A 99 -12.64 10.67 0.29
N ASN A 100 -11.31 10.86 0.29
CA ASN A 100 -10.40 10.00 -0.46
C ASN A 100 -10.40 8.56 0.10
N ILE A 101 -10.34 8.42 1.43
CA ILE A 101 -10.40 7.12 2.09
C ILE A 101 -11.73 6.43 1.76
N LYS A 102 -12.86 7.11 1.86
CA LYS A 102 -14.20 6.58 1.55
C LYS A 102 -14.31 6.11 0.10
N THR A 103 -13.70 6.83 -0.84
CA THR A 103 -13.64 6.42 -2.25
C THR A 103 -12.80 5.16 -2.43
N ILE A 104 -11.65 5.07 -1.75
CA ILE A 104 -10.69 3.96 -1.92
C ILE A 104 -11.16 2.70 -1.18
N GLN A 105 -11.86 2.83 -0.06
CA GLN A 105 -12.41 1.70 0.70
C GLN A 105 -13.46 0.87 -0.08
N ASN A 106 -14.04 1.42 -1.15
CA ASN A 106 -15.06 0.75 -1.94
C ASN A 106 -14.66 0.74 -3.42
N LYS A 107 -14.39 -0.46 -3.96
CA LYS A 107 -13.95 -0.65 -5.35
C LYS A 107 -14.98 -0.20 -6.37
N SER A 108 -16.29 -0.30 -6.06
CA SER A 108 -17.35 0.23 -6.94
C SER A 108 -17.24 1.76 -7.06
N ILE A 109 -17.07 2.45 -5.94
CA ILE A 109 -16.90 3.92 -5.93
C ILE A 109 -15.57 4.31 -6.58
N GLN A 110 -14.50 3.58 -6.29
CA GLN A 110 -13.16 3.83 -6.84
C GLN A 110 -13.15 3.69 -8.37
N LYS A 111 -13.78 2.65 -8.92
CA LYS A 111 -13.84 2.44 -10.37
C LYS A 111 -14.71 3.49 -11.07
N ASN A 112 -15.84 3.87 -10.48
CA ASN A 112 -16.65 4.97 -11.01
C ASN A 112 -15.87 6.29 -10.97
N PHE A 113 -15.11 6.55 -9.88
CA PHE A 113 -14.22 7.71 -9.81
C PHE A 113 -13.19 7.74 -10.95
N TYR A 114 -12.61 6.58 -11.31
CA TYR A 114 -11.69 6.51 -12.46
C TYR A 114 -12.41 6.86 -13.77
N LEU A 115 -13.61 6.33 -13.98
CA LEU A 115 -14.42 6.61 -15.17
C LEU A 115 -14.76 8.10 -15.28
N ASP A 116 -15.26 8.70 -14.20
CA ASP A 116 -15.66 10.11 -14.16
C ASP A 116 -14.48 11.06 -14.44
N ASN A 117 -13.27 10.68 -14.01
CA ASN A 117 -12.04 11.44 -14.21
C ASN A 117 -11.25 11.02 -15.47
N LYS A 118 -11.83 10.17 -16.34
CA LYS A 118 -11.19 9.67 -17.57
C LYS A 118 -9.82 9.05 -17.33
N LEU A 119 -9.67 8.35 -16.22
CA LEU A 119 -8.46 7.61 -15.86
C LEU A 119 -8.54 6.20 -16.44
N PRO A 120 -7.47 5.71 -17.10
CA PRO A 120 -7.50 4.40 -17.76
C PRO A 120 -7.53 3.25 -16.74
N SER A 121 -8.56 2.41 -16.82
CA SER A 121 -8.66 1.16 -16.04
C SER A 121 -9.31 0.08 -16.90
N SER A 122 -9.26 -1.19 -16.44
CA SER A 122 -10.02 -2.26 -17.06
C SER A 122 -11.51 -1.93 -17.14
N TYR A 123 -12.21 -2.39 -18.19
CA TYR A 123 -13.66 -2.29 -18.23
C TYR A 123 -14.24 -3.01 -17.01
N PHE A 124 -15.29 -2.46 -16.42
CA PHE A 124 -15.91 -2.98 -15.20
C PHE A 124 -17.43 -2.79 -15.21
N LYS A 125 -18.09 -3.60 -14.40
CA LYS A 125 -19.48 -3.40 -13.97
C LYS A 125 -19.59 -3.57 -12.46
N THR A 126 -20.52 -2.85 -11.84
CA THR A 126 -20.77 -2.88 -10.40
C THR A 126 -22.13 -3.56 -10.12
N PHE A 127 -22.21 -4.32 -9.03
CA PHE A 127 -23.41 -5.04 -8.62
C PHE A 127 -23.60 -4.88 -7.11
N LYS A 128 -24.85 -4.66 -6.68
CA LYS A 128 -25.18 -4.53 -5.26
C LYS A 128 -25.02 -5.84 -4.50
N ASN A 129 -25.22 -6.95 -5.20
CA ASN A 129 -25.14 -8.30 -4.66
C ASN A 129 -24.85 -9.32 -5.77
N ILE A 130 -24.65 -10.58 -5.40
CA ILE A 130 -24.38 -11.67 -6.36
C ILE A 130 -25.59 -11.98 -7.23
N GLU A 131 -26.81 -11.75 -6.74
CA GLU A 131 -28.05 -12.05 -7.46
C GLU A 131 -28.19 -11.18 -8.71
N GLU A 132 -27.87 -9.87 -8.60
CA GLU A 132 -27.81 -8.98 -9.76
C GLU A 132 -26.77 -9.45 -10.79
N LEU A 133 -25.59 -9.92 -10.33
CA LEU A 133 -24.56 -10.47 -11.23
C LEU A 133 -25.03 -11.76 -11.93
N ILE A 134 -25.72 -12.65 -11.21
CA ILE A 134 -26.24 -13.90 -11.78
C ILE A 134 -27.24 -13.58 -12.88
N ILE A 135 -28.18 -12.66 -12.66
CA ILE A 135 -29.18 -12.23 -13.68
C ILE A 135 -28.49 -11.68 -14.93
N GLU A 136 -27.46 -10.85 -14.77
CA GLU A 136 -26.67 -10.33 -15.92
C GLU A 136 -25.89 -11.44 -16.64
N ALA A 137 -25.40 -12.44 -15.92
CA ALA A 137 -24.67 -13.56 -16.49
C ALA A 137 -25.61 -14.52 -17.25
N GLU A 138 -26.81 -14.80 -16.72
CA GLU A 138 -27.86 -15.59 -17.38
C GLU A 138 -28.37 -14.92 -18.68
N ALA A 139 -28.39 -13.59 -18.69
CA ALA A 139 -28.71 -12.79 -19.86
C ALA A 139 -27.56 -12.71 -20.89
N GLU A 140 -26.48 -13.49 -20.74
CA GLU A 140 -25.28 -13.50 -21.58
C GLU A 140 -24.55 -12.13 -21.71
N LYS A 141 -24.76 -11.23 -20.76
CA LYS A 141 -24.15 -9.89 -20.76
C LYS A 141 -22.76 -9.83 -20.09
N CYS A 142 -22.24 -10.96 -19.61
CA CYS A 142 -20.91 -11.11 -19.04
C CYS A 142 -20.04 -11.98 -19.95
N LYS A 143 -18.86 -11.46 -20.35
CA LYS A 143 -17.88 -12.22 -21.14
C LYS A 143 -16.94 -13.00 -20.23
N TYR A 144 -16.93 -14.31 -20.32
CA TYR A 144 -15.96 -15.15 -19.60
C TYR A 144 -14.64 -15.26 -20.35
N PRO A 145 -13.47 -15.38 -19.66
CA PRO A 145 -13.31 -15.21 -18.22
C PRO A 145 -13.30 -13.73 -17.80
N PHE A 146 -13.80 -13.43 -16.60
CA PHE A 146 -13.69 -12.13 -15.98
C PHE A 146 -13.15 -12.24 -14.55
N VAL A 147 -12.75 -11.11 -13.96
CA VAL A 147 -12.28 -11.03 -12.57
C VAL A 147 -13.39 -10.47 -11.70
N TRP A 148 -13.85 -11.26 -10.73
CA TRP A 148 -14.75 -10.80 -9.68
C TRP A 148 -13.95 -10.26 -8.50
N LYS A 149 -14.38 -9.12 -7.94
CA LYS A 149 -13.80 -8.54 -6.73
C LYS A 149 -14.90 -8.11 -5.77
N SER A 150 -14.75 -8.41 -4.46
CA SER A 150 -15.60 -7.79 -3.44
C SER A 150 -15.41 -6.28 -3.44
N ALA A 151 -16.49 -5.51 -3.32
CA ALA A 151 -16.40 -4.05 -3.32
C ALA A 151 -15.66 -3.51 -2.09
N ARG A 152 -15.77 -4.19 -0.94
CA ARG A 152 -15.16 -3.80 0.32
C ARG A 152 -14.34 -4.94 0.93
N PHE A 153 -13.38 -4.61 1.80
CA PHE A 153 -12.59 -5.55 2.62
C PHE A 153 -11.72 -6.54 1.82
N GLY A 154 -11.51 -6.32 0.54
CA GLY A 154 -10.53 -7.10 -0.25
C GLY A 154 -9.12 -6.51 -0.09
N TYR A 155 -8.14 -7.33 0.29
CA TYR A 155 -6.72 -6.98 0.39
C TYR A 155 -5.83 -8.20 0.16
N ASP A 156 -4.61 -7.99 -0.31
CA ASP A 156 -3.62 -9.06 -0.51
C ASP A 156 -4.20 -10.30 -1.23
N GLY A 157 -4.92 -10.09 -2.36
CA GLY A 157 -5.56 -11.16 -3.14
C GLY A 157 -6.85 -11.76 -2.54
N LYS A 158 -7.21 -11.41 -1.30
CA LYS A 158 -8.48 -11.83 -0.70
C LYS A 158 -9.65 -11.04 -1.29
N GLY A 159 -10.76 -11.75 -1.58
CA GLY A 159 -11.92 -11.14 -2.22
C GLY A 159 -11.73 -10.88 -3.73
N VAL A 160 -10.81 -11.61 -4.38
CA VAL A 160 -10.60 -11.59 -5.85
C VAL A 160 -10.70 -13.01 -6.37
N LYS A 161 -11.44 -13.22 -7.48
CA LYS A 161 -11.62 -14.54 -8.10
C LYS A 161 -11.71 -14.41 -9.63
N ILE A 162 -11.01 -15.27 -10.35
CA ILE A 162 -11.19 -15.39 -11.80
C ILE A 162 -12.37 -16.32 -12.03
N ILE A 163 -13.39 -15.81 -12.71
CA ILE A 163 -14.61 -16.53 -13.05
C ILE A 163 -14.49 -17.00 -14.49
N LYS A 164 -14.45 -18.31 -14.67
CA LYS A 164 -14.26 -18.95 -15.99
C LYS A 164 -15.58 -19.44 -16.58
N THR A 165 -16.54 -19.79 -15.72
CA THR A 165 -17.84 -20.35 -16.11
C THR A 165 -18.93 -19.80 -15.19
N PHE A 166 -20.18 -19.97 -15.59
CA PHE A 166 -21.35 -19.61 -14.77
C PHE A 166 -21.37 -20.35 -13.42
N GLU A 167 -20.92 -21.60 -13.39
CA GLU A 167 -20.88 -22.40 -12.15
C GLU A 167 -19.98 -21.77 -11.06
N ASP A 168 -18.92 -21.05 -11.45
CA ASP A 168 -18.01 -20.39 -10.51
C ASP A 168 -18.73 -19.31 -9.66
N LEU A 169 -19.85 -18.77 -10.16
CA LEU A 169 -20.66 -17.74 -9.47
C LEU A 169 -21.38 -18.30 -8.24
N LYS A 170 -21.78 -19.57 -8.26
CA LYS A 170 -22.55 -20.20 -7.19
C LYS A 170 -21.82 -20.22 -5.83
N ASN A 171 -20.48 -20.12 -5.86
CA ASN A 171 -19.62 -20.15 -4.68
C ASN A 171 -19.16 -18.76 -4.24
N LEU A 172 -19.73 -17.68 -4.77
CA LEU A 172 -19.43 -16.33 -4.38
C LEU A 172 -20.33 -15.86 -3.22
N PRO A 173 -19.82 -15.02 -2.33
CA PRO A 173 -20.65 -14.46 -1.25
C PRO A 173 -21.67 -13.45 -1.80
N ASN A 174 -22.84 -13.36 -1.15
CA ASN A 174 -23.87 -12.39 -1.50
C ASN A 174 -23.56 -11.01 -0.92
N ILE A 175 -22.66 -10.29 -1.57
CA ILE A 175 -22.18 -8.95 -1.18
C ILE A 175 -22.05 -8.03 -2.39
N GLU A 176 -21.93 -6.72 -2.15
CA GLU A 176 -21.57 -5.73 -3.16
C GLU A 176 -20.25 -6.13 -3.83
N CYS A 177 -20.23 -6.14 -5.16
CA CYS A 177 -19.06 -6.58 -5.92
C CYS A 177 -18.92 -5.83 -7.25
N ILE A 178 -17.76 -6.00 -7.86
CA ILE A 178 -17.48 -5.59 -9.23
C ILE A 178 -17.00 -6.78 -10.05
N ILE A 179 -17.23 -6.73 -11.34
CA ILE A 179 -16.51 -7.55 -12.29
C ILE A 179 -15.64 -6.67 -13.19
N GLU A 180 -14.50 -7.19 -13.57
CA GLU A 180 -13.56 -6.52 -14.48
C GLU A 180 -13.19 -7.46 -15.62
N ASP A 181 -12.97 -6.91 -16.82
CA ASP A 181 -12.37 -7.68 -17.91
C ASP A 181 -11.01 -8.22 -17.45
N LYS A 182 -10.75 -9.49 -17.78
CA LYS A 182 -9.46 -10.09 -17.52
C LYS A 182 -8.40 -9.48 -18.42
N VAL A 183 -7.47 -8.73 -17.82
CA VAL A 183 -6.35 -8.09 -18.52
C VAL A 183 -5.24 -9.11 -18.77
N HIS A 184 -4.65 -9.09 -19.98
CA HIS A 184 -3.40 -9.79 -20.28
C HIS A 184 -2.23 -8.95 -19.82
N ILE A 185 -1.69 -9.29 -18.65
CA ILE A 185 -0.66 -8.51 -17.95
C ILE A 185 0.73 -8.97 -18.40
N LYS A 186 1.50 -8.04 -18.98
CA LYS A 186 2.91 -8.22 -19.32
C LYS A 186 3.81 -7.97 -18.11
N LYS A 187 3.50 -6.90 -17.34
CA LYS A 187 4.17 -6.53 -16.09
C LYS A 187 3.21 -5.81 -15.15
N GLU A 188 3.44 -6.00 -13.87
CA GLU A 188 2.80 -5.18 -12.83
C GLU A 188 3.77 -4.10 -12.37
N LEU A 189 3.34 -2.85 -12.39
CA LEU A 189 4.13 -1.68 -12.06
C LEU A 189 3.52 -0.95 -10.86
N SER A 190 4.33 -0.20 -10.15
CA SER A 190 3.84 0.75 -9.14
C SER A 190 4.60 2.05 -9.22
N ILE A 191 3.88 3.15 -9.00
CA ILE A 191 4.42 4.50 -8.87
C ILE A 191 3.83 5.14 -7.62
N ILE A 192 4.67 5.76 -6.82
CA ILE A 192 4.23 6.52 -5.65
C ILE A 192 4.35 8.00 -5.98
N ILE A 193 3.27 8.74 -5.79
CA ILE A 193 3.23 10.18 -5.88
C ILE A 193 3.17 10.76 -4.48
N ALA A 194 4.03 11.73 -4.21
CA ALA A 194 3.97 12.55 -3.02
C ALA A 194 3.45 13.94 -3.37
N ARG A 195 2.54 14.48 -2.57
CA ARG A 195 2.00 15.82 -2.73
C ARG A 195 1.79 16.49 -1.38
N ASN A 196 2.18 17.76 -1.26
CA ASN A 196 1.91 18.58 -0.08
C ASN A 196 0.82 19.62 -0.33
N ASN A 197 0.41 20.32 0.73
CA ASN A 197 -0.65 21.32 0.65
C ASN A 197 -0.20 22.63 -0.03
N ASN A 198 1.12 22.84 -0.23
CA ASN A 198 1.67 23.96 -0.99
C ASN A 198 1.63 23.72 -2.51
N GLY A 199 1.11 22.57 -2.96
CA GLY A 199 0.99 22.23 -4.37
C GLY A 199 2.25 21.61 -4.98
N GLN A 200 3.28 21.35 -4.20
CA GLN A 200 4.43 20.57 -4.68
C GLN A 200 3.98 19.13 -4.91
N GLU A 201 4.43 18.55 -6.00
CA GLU A 201 4.13 17.17 -6.40
C GLU A 201 5.39 16.53 -7.00
N ILE A 202 5.71 15.31 -6.57
CA ILE A 202 6.86 14.55 -7.06
C ILE A 202 6.52 13.07 -7.12
N ASN A 203 7.05 12.37 -8.12
CA ASN A 203 6.93 10.91 -8.22
C ASN A 203 8.22 10.22 -7.78
N PHE A 204 8.07 9.06 -7.16
CA PHE A 204 9.16 8.09 -7.04
C PHE A 204 9.42 7.37 -8.37
N PRO A 205 10.59 6.75 -8.54
CA PRO A 205 10.85 5.91 -9.70
C PRO A 205 9.80 4.82 -9.86
N THR A 206 9.42 4.55 -11.11
CA THR A 206 8.56 3.40 -11.41
C THR A 206 9.26 2.12 -11.01
N VAL A 207 8.55 1.24 -10.31
CA VAL A 207 9.03 -0.09 -9.94
C VAL A 207 8.21 -1.19 -10.61
N GLU A 208 8.83 -2.34 -10.79
CA GLU A 208 8.20 -3.56 -11.25
C GLU A 208 7.94 -4.46 -10.04
N MET A 209 6.76 -5.05 -9.97
CA MET A 209 6.36 -5.98 -8.91
C MET A 209 6.26 -7.40 -9.47
N GLU A 210 6.91 -8.35 -8.80
CA GLU A 210 6.76 -9.78 -9.06
C GLU A 210 5.95 -10.40 -7.91
N PHE A 211 4.99 -11.25 -8.25
CA PHE A 211 4.08 -11.88 -7.30
C PHE A 211 4.39 -13.37 -7.16
N ASN A 212 4.13 -13.91 -5.98
CA ASN A 212 4.18 -15.35 -5.73
C ASN A 212 2.84 -16.03 -6.10
N ASP A 213 2.78 -17.35 -5.97
CA ASP A 213 1.60 -18.16 -6.28
C ASP A 213 0.37 -17.80 -5.42
N ALA A 214 0.57 -17.15 -4.27
CA ALA A 214 -0.50 -16.64 -3.41
C ALA A 214 -0.99 -15.22 -3.79
N ASN A 215 -0.57 -14.67 -4.94
CA ASN A 215 -0.83 -13.30 -5.38
C ASN A 215 -0.35 -12.23 -4.38
N LEU A 216 0.74 -12.49 -3.68
CA LEU A 216 1.41 -11.51 -2.83
C LEU A 216 2.69 -11.01 -3.51
N VAL A 217 2.97 -9.73 -3.40
CA VAL A 217 4.23 -9.16 -3.87
C VAL A 217 5.39 -9.89 -3.20
N ASP A 218 6.18 -10.60 -3.97
CA ASP A 218 7.40 -11.29 -3.54
C ASP A 218 8.62 -10.38 -3.69
N LYS A 219 8.74 -9.71 -4.86
CA LYS A 219 9.85 -8.80 -5.17
C LYS A 219 9.36 -7.47 -5.71
N VAL A 220 10.13 -6.42 -5.42
CA VAL A 220 10.01 -5.11 -6.06
C VAL A 220 11.35 -4.74 -6.66
N ILE A 221 11.37 -4.43 -7.95
CA ILE A 221 12.57 -4.13 -8.73
C ILE A 221 12.61 -2.63 -9.01
N CYS A 222 13.65 -1.95 -8.55
CA CYS A 222 13.86 -0.52 -8.74
C CYS A 222 15.17 -0.23 -9.50
N PRO A 223 15.10 0.50 -10.63
CA PRO A 223 13.92 0.91 -11.39
C PRO A 223 13.30 -0.26 -12.19
N ALA A 224 12.03 -0.11 -12.57
CA ALA A 224 11.34 -1.04 -13.46
C ALA A 224 12.10 -1.20 -14.79
N GLN A 225 12.13 -2.43 -15.30
CA GLN A 225 12.80 -2.74 -16.57
C GLN A 225 11.81 -2.58 -17.74
N ILE A 226 11.50 -1.33 -18.08
CA ILE A 226 10.57 -0.90 -19.12
C ILE A 226 11.21 0.18 -20.00
N SER A 227 10.66 0.44 -21.20
CA SER A 227 11.14 1.51 -22.06
C SER A 227 10.80 2.89 -21.50
N ASP A 228 11.58 3.91 -21.87
CA ASP A 228 11.35 5.31 -21.45
C ASP A 228 9.95 5.79 -21.84
N ASN A 229 9.44 5.37 -23.00
CA ASN A 229 8.09 5.75 -23.45
C ASN A 229 7.00 5.17 -22.52
N ILE A 230 7.12 3.90 -22.14
CA ILE A 230 6.20 3.25 -21.19
C ILE A 230 6.32 3.92 -19.81
N ASN A 231 7.53 4.18 -19.35
CA ASN A 231 7.78 4.85 -18.07
C ASN A 231 7.13 6.24 -18.05
N LYS A 232 7.28 7.04 -19.11
CA LYS A 232 6.65 8.35 -19.21
C LYS A 232 5.13 8.26 -19.17
N LYS A 233 4.52 7.35 -19.94
CA LYS A 233 3.07 7.11 -19.90
C LYS A 233 2.58 6.74 -18.50
N ALA A 234 3.30 5.85 -17.81
CA ALA A 234 2.95 5.41 -16.46
C ALA A 234 3.00 6.58 -15.45
N ILE A 235 4.05 7.40 -15.50
CA ILE A 235 4.18 8.60 -14.66
C ILE A 235 3.06 9.59 -14.95
N ASP A 236 2.73 9.87 -16.22
CA ASP A 236 1.66 10.80 -16.59
C ASP A 236 0.29 10.34 -16.06
N ILE A 237 0.00 9.04 -16.12
CA ILE A 237 -1.23 8.46 -15.55
C ILE A 237 -1.23 8.59 -14.02
N ALA A 238 -0.11 8.30 -13.36
CA ALA A 238 0.00 8.40 -11.92
C ALA A 238 -0.19 9.84 -11.42
N LEU A 239 0.42 10.83 -12.07
CA LEU A 239 0.25 12.24 -11.76
C LEU A 239 -1.21 12.70 -11.97
N LYS A 240 -1.84 12.31 -13.08
CA LYS A 240 -3.26 12.60 -13.33
C LYS A 240 -4.15 12.00 -12.25
N THR A 241 -3.86 10.78 -11.81
CA THR A 241 -4.59 10.09 -10.74
C THR A 241 -4.45 10.85 -9.40
N SER A 242 -3.24 11.21 -9.00
CA SER A 242 -2.98 11.99 -7.77
C SER A 242 -3.72 13.32 -7.79
N ARG A 243 -3.71 14.02 -8.92
CA ARG A 243 -4.41 15.30 -9.09
C ARG A 243 -5.92 15.17 -9.03
N ALA A 244 -6.49 14.12 -9.65
CA ALA A 244 -7.92 13.84 -9.60
C ALA A 244 -8.40 13.62 -8.15
N PHE A 245 -7.64 12.88 -7.34
CA PHE A 245 -7.91 12.73 -5.90
C PHE A 245 -7.65 14.00 -5.09
N SER A 246 -6.97 15.02 -5.65
CA SER A 246 -6.46 16.17 -4.86
C SER A 246 -5.74 15.72 -3.59
N HIS A 247 -5.00 14.61 -3.70
CA HIS A 247 -4.42 13.89 -2.57
C HIS A 247 -3.30 14.70 -1.90
N ILE A 248 -3.24 14.64 -0.56
CA ILE A 248 -2.12 15.13 0.26
C ILE A 248 -1.53 13.95 1.02
N GLY A 249 -0.21 13.84 1.02
CA GLY A 249 0.50 12.65 1.51
C GLY A 249 1.06 11.82 0.35
N LEU A 250 1.15 10.53 0.54
CA LEU A 250 1.52 9.58 -0.52
C LEU A 250 0.28 8.92 -1.13
N LEU A 251 0.32 8.76 -2.44
CA LEU A 251 -0.60 7.91 -3.19
C LEU A 251 0.22 6.90 -3.97
N ALA A 252 0.17 5.64 -3.59
CA ALA A 252 0.71 4.56 -4.40
C ALA A 252 -0.31 4.14 -5.44
N ILE A 253 0.11 4.03 -6.70
CA ILE A 253 -0.73 3.65 -7.83
C ILE A 253 -0.16 2.36 -8.42
N GLU A 254 -0.93 1.28 -8.35
CA GLU A 254 -0.61 0.02 -9.01
C GLU A 254 -1.16 0.02 -10.42
N LEU A 255 -0.32 -0.39 -11.37
CA LEU A 255 -0.58 -0.30 -12.80
C LEU A 255 -0.33 -1.65 -13.48
N PHE A 256 -1.20 -2.02 -14.40
CA PHE A 256 -0.96 -3.10 -15.35
C PHE A 256 -0.35 -2.55 -16.63
N LEU A 257 0.81 -3.05 -17.03
CA LEU A 257 1.31 -2.95 -18.38
C LEU A 257 0.79 -4.16 -19.16
N THR A 258 -0.02 -3.90 -20.18
CA THR A 258 -0.62 -4.96 -21.01
C THR A 258 0.34 -5.43 -22.12
N ASP A 259 0.02 -6.57 -22.76
CA ASP A 259 0.75 -7.07 -23.94
C ASP A 259 0.68 -6.10 -25.15
N LYS A 260 -0.29 -5.17 -25.14
CA LYS A 260 -0.44 -4.11 -26.14
C LYS A 260 0.28 -2.81 -25.79
N ASP A 261 1.14 -2.83 -24.76
CA ASP A 261 1.83 -1.65 -24.21
C ASP A 261 0.86 -0.52 -23.74
N GLU A 262 -0.34 -0.89 -23.31
CA GLU A 262 -1.27 -0.02 -22.61
C GLU A 262 -0.99 -0.02 -21.12
N ILE A 263 -1.23 1.11 -20.46
CA ILE A 263 -1.12 1.24 -18.99
C ILE A 263 -2.54 1.42 -18.42
N LEU A 264 -2.92 0.52 -17.52
CA LEU A 264 -4.22 0.55 -16.83
C LEU A 264 -4.01 0.62 -15.32
N ILE A 265 -4.81 1.45 -14.64
CA ILE A 265 -4.82 1.51 -13.18
C ILE A 265 -5.52 0.26 -12.64
N ASN A 266 -4.82 -0.47 -11.77
CA ASN A 266 -5.40 -1.56 -11.00
C ASN A 266 -6.09 -1.00 -9.75
N GLU A 267 -5.30 -0.49 -8.81
CA GLU A 267 -5.80 0.10 -7.57
C GLU A 267 -4.86 1.19 -7.04
N VAL A 268 -5.31 1.92 -6.03
CA VAL A 268 -4.50 2.94 -5.35
C VAL A 268 -4.54 2.74 -3.84
N ALA A 269 -3.44 3.14 -3.16
CA ALA A 269 -3.33 3.15 -1.72
C ALA A 269 -2.88 4.55 -1.25
N PRO A 270 -3.66 5.24 -0.38
CA PRO A 270 -3.43 6.64 -0.03
C PRO A 270 -2.49 6.79 1.20
N ARG A 271 -1.42 6.03 1.25
CA ARG A 271 -0.49 5.92 2.37
C ARG A 271 0.86 5.34 1.92
N PRO A 272 1.88 5.28 2.80
CA PRO A 272 3.07 4.47 2.51
C PRO A 272 2.70 3.05 2.09
N HIS A 273 3.39 2.52 1.09
CA HIS A 273 3.01 1.27 0.44
C HIS A 273 4.16 0.27 0.38
N ASN A 274 3.84 -1.03 0.31
CA ASN A 274 4.83 -2.10 0.23
C ASN A 274 5.78 -1.95 -0.98
N SER A 275 5.26 -1.52 -2.13
CA SER A 275 6.05 -1.26 -3.33
C SER A 275 7.08 -0.13 -3.16
N GLY A 276 6.97 0.70 -2.11
CA GLY A 276 7.88 1.79 -1.81
C GLY A 276 8.93 1.48 -0.73
N HIS A 277 8.98 0.28 -0.16
CA HIS A 277 9.92 -0.02 0.92
C HIS A 277 11.39 0.08 0.47
N HIS A 278 11.68 -0.29 -0.78
CA HIS A 278 13.00 -0.13 -1.38
C HIS A 278 13.54 1.31 -1.32
N THR A 279 12.66 2.31 -1.21
CA THR A 279 13.07 3.73 -1.20
C THR A 279 13.96 4.09 -0.02
N ILE A 280 13.92 3.32 1.07
CA ILE A 280 14.78 3.54 2.25
C ILE A 280 16.26 3.47 1.85
N GLU A 281 16.63 2.48 1.07
CA GLU A 281 18.01 2.27 0.62
C GLU A 281 18.29 2.83 -0.77
N CYS A 282 17.30 2.71 -1.68
CA CYS A 282 17.51 3.02 -3.10
C CYS A 282 17.37 4.50 -3.45
N CYS A 283 16.60 5.30 -2.69
CA CYS A 283 16.30 6.69 -3.02
C CYS A 283 16.96 7.68 -2.06
N ILE A 284 17.08 8.95 -2.46
CA ILE A 284 17.61 10.01 -1.60
C ILE A 284 16.70 10.23 -0.41
N THR A 285 15.39 10.37 -0.66
CA THR A 285 14.35 10.49 0.37
C THR A 285 13.51 9.22 0.37
N SER A 286 13.28 8.61 1.54
CA SER A 286 12.40 7.45 1.66
C SER A 286 10.93 7.84 1.48
N GLN A 287 10.07 6.88 1.12
CA GLN A 287 8.63 7.11 1.10
C GLN A 287 8.09 7.58 2.47
N PHE A 288 8.67 7.10 3.55
CA PHE A 288 8.22 7.42 4.91
C PHE A 288 8.56 8.86 5.28
N GLU A 289 9.80 9.29 5.01
CA GLU A 289 10.20 10.70 5.17
C GLU A 289 9.37 11.61 4.26
N GLN A 290 9.14 11.19 3.02
CA GLN A 290 8.36 11.96 2.06
C GLN A 290 6.89 12.10 2.48
N HIS A 291 6.31 11.04 3.09
CA HIS A 291 4.96 11.11 3.65
C HIS A 291 4.88 12.15 4.78
N LEU A 292 5.84 12.12 5.71
CA LEU A 292 5.94 13.13 6.77
C LEU A 292 6.04 14.54 6.19
N ARG A 293 6.96 14.77 5.26
CA ARG A 293 7.10 16.07 4.59
C ARG A 293 5.80 16.53 3.96
N SER A 294 5.07 15.63 3.31
CA SER A 294 3.81 15.93 2.66
C SER A 294 2.72 16.33 3.66
N VAL A 295 2.47 15.53 4.70
CA VAL A 295 1.37 15.77 5.67
C VAL A 295 1.69 16.92 6.62
N LEU A 296 2.96 17.17 6.90
CA LEU A 296 3.43 18.31 7.70
C LEU A 296 3.58 19.60 6.89
N ASN A 297 3.31 19.54 5.58
CA ASN A 297 3.44 20.64 4.63
C ASN A 297 4.87 21.23 4.58
N LEU A 298 5.87 20.36 4.66
CA LEU A 298 7.28 20.70 4.44
C LEU A 298 7.61 20.57 2.94
N ASP A 299 8.75 21.15 2.52
CA ASP A 299 9.23 20.96 1.16
C ASP A 299 9.53 19.48 0.86
N LEU A 300 9.10 19.03 -0.31
CA LEU A 300 9.31 17.65 -0.73
C LEU A 300 10.80 17.39 -1.03
N GLY A 301 11.30 16.25 -0.57
CA GLY A 301 12.66 15.81 -0.83
C GLY A 301 12.83 15.17 -2.19
N SER A 302 14.07 15.07 -2.68
CA SER A 302 14.38 14.38 -3.94
C SER A 302 14.07 12.90 -3.86
N THR A 303 13.37 12.38 -4.85
CA THR A 303 13.05 10.95 -5.01
C THR A 303 14.03 10.21 -5.92
N SER A 304 15.12 10.87 -6.33
CA SER A 304 16.13 10.31 -7.23
C SER A 304 16.75 9.03 -6.66
N ILE A 305 17.04 8.08 -7.55
CA ILE A 305 17.72 6.83 -7.20
C ILE A 305 19.18 7.13 -6.82
N LYS A 306 19.60 6.70 -5.64
CA LYS A 306 21.01 6.65 -5.23
C LYS A 306 21.70 5.42 -5.84
N ILE A 307 21.00 4.30 -5.79
CA ILE A 307 21.50 3.01 -6.24
C ILE A 307 20.31 2.09 -6.58
N PRO A 308 20.36 1.35 -7.69
CA PRO A 308 19.35 0.36 -8.03
C PRO A 308 19.28 -0.77 -6.99
N GLY A 309 18.09 -1.37 -6.84
CA GLY A 309 17.94 -2.47 -5.87
C GLY A 309 16.72 -3.33 -6.08
N ILE A 310 16.67 -4.40 -5.31
CA ILE A 310 15.58 -5.36 -5.24
C ILE A 310 15.09 -5.43 -3.78
N MET A 311 13.82 -5.19 -3.55
CA MET A 311 13.19 -5.47 -2.26
C MET A 311 12.52 -6.84 -2.31
N LEU A 312 12.76 -7.65 -1.27
CA LEU A 312 12.12 -8.95 -1.04
C LEU A 312 11.19 -8.85 0.17
N ASN A 313 9.97 -9.32 0.06
CA ASN A 313 9.12 -9.50 1.22
C ASN A 313 9.50 -10.77 1.99
N LEU A 314 9.59 -10.66 3.31
CA LEU A 314 9.69 -11.80 4.22
C LEU A 314 8.28 -12.14 4.71
N VAL A 315 7.78 -13.28 4.27
CA VAL A 315 6.45 -13.77 4.64
C VAL A 315 6.55 -15.09 5.42
N GLY A 316 5.58 -15.32 6.30
CA GLY A 316 5.49 -16.59 7.01
C GLY A 316 5.33 -17.76 6.04
N GLU A 317 6.12 -18.79 6.24
CA GLU A 317 6.11 -20.02 5.43
C GLU A 317 4.79 -20.80 5.62
N GLU A 318 4.42 -21.60 4.63
CA GLU A 318 3.26 -22.49 4.73
C GLU A 318 3.44 -23.49 5.89
N ASN A 319 2.33 -23.86 6.52
CA ASN A 319 2.28 -24.76 7.68
C ASN A 319 2.96 -24.23 8.96
N HIS A 320 3.35 -22.96 9.01
CA HIS A 320 3.93 -22.34 10.20
C HIS A 320 3.00 -21.27 10.78
N THR A 321 2.47 -21.54 12.00
CA THR A 321 1.64 -20.59 12.77
C THR A 321 2.08 -20.62 14.22
N GLY A 322 2.46 -19.48 14.79
CA GLY A 322 2.94 -19.38 16.16
C GLY A 322 4.02 -18.33 16.36
N GLU A 323 4.79 -18.43 17.41
CA GLU A 323 5.90 -17.54 17.73
C GLU A 323 6.93 -17.54 16.60
N VAL A 324 7.32 -16.34 16.14
CA VAL A 324 8.13 -16.20 14.92
C VAL A 324 9.59 -16.54 15.16
N ILE A 325 10.17 -17.26 14.20
CA ILE A 325 11.62 -17.50 14.06
C ILE A 325 12.05 -17.09 12.66
N TYR A 326 13.14 -16.34 12.57
CA TYR A 326 13.80 -15.97 11.32
C TYR A 326 15.05 -16.81 11.15
N GLU A 327 14.98 -17.86 10.34
CA GLU A 327 16.14 -18.71 10.07
C GLU A 327 17.11 -18.03 9.11
N LYS A 328 18.41 -18.18 9.38
CA LYS A 328 19.53 -17.69 8.55
C LYS A 328 19.54 -16.18 8.32
N ILE A 329 19.01 -15.42 9.27
CA ILE A 329 19.07 -13.94 9.21
C ILE A 329 20.52 -13.43 9.17
N GLU A 330 21.45 -14.16 9.77
CA GLU A 330 22.88 -13.86 9.80
C GLU A 330 23.49 -13.85 8.39
N ASP A 331 22.97 -14.67 7.47
CA ASP A 331 23.44 -14.70 6.09
C ASP A 331 23.09 -13.43 5.35
N VAL A 332 21.94 -12.82 5.67
CA VAL A 332 21.55 -11.52 5.15
C VAL A 332 22.50 -10.44 5.68
N LEU A 333 22.75 -10.43 7.00
CA LEU A 333 23.61 -9.44 7.66
C LEU A 333 25.08 -9.50 7.19
N LYS A 334 25.55 -10.66 6.71
CA LYS A 334 26.89 -10.84 6.11
C LYS A 334 26.95 -10.44 4.64
N THR A 335 25.79 -10.17 4.02
CA THR A 335 25.70 -9.89 2.59
C THR A 335 25.89 -8.41 2.32
N ASP A 336 26.93 -8.06 1.57
CA ASP A 336 27.17 -6.66 1.19
C ASP A 336 26.03 -6.12 0.33
N GLY A 337 25.58 -4.89 0.66
CA GLY A 337 24.44 -4.24 0.01
C GLY A 337 23.06 -4.76 0.43
N ALA A 338 22.97 -5.64 1.44
CA ALA A 338 21.70 -6.08 2.00
C ALA A 338 21.31 -5.28 3.25
N SER A 339 20.08 -4.81 3.29
CA SER A 339 19.46 -4.20 4.47
C SER A 339 18.20 -4.96 4.84
N ILE A 340 18.03 -5.29 6.11
CA ILE A 340 16.87 -6.03 6.61
C ILE A 340 16.02 -5.19 7.56
N HIS A 341 14.71 -5.28 7.39
CA HIS A 341 13.70 -4.61 8.19
C HIS A 341 12.72 -5.63 8.78
N ILE A 342 12.88 -5.93 10.06
CA ILE A 342 11.97 -6.80 10.83
C ILE A 342 10.82 -5.96 11.38
N TYR A 343 9.59 -6.39 11.14
CA TYR A 343 8.42 -5.61 11.53
C TYR A 343 8.08 -5.68 13.03
N GLY A 344 8.56 -6.71 13.74
CA GLY A 344 8.35 -6.86 15.19
C GLY A 344 7.03 -7.54 15.56
N LYS A 345 6.37 -8.21 14.61
CA LYS A 345 5.19 -9.03 14.89
C LYS A 345 5.61 -10.28 15.66
N LYS A 346 5.00 -10.56 16.81
CA LYS A 346 5.36 -11.69 17.67
C LYS A 346 4.96 -13.06 17.10
N GLN A 347 3.89 -13.09 16.31
CA GLN A 347 3.31 -14.31 15.74
C GLN A 347 3.43 -14.29 14.22
N THR A 348 3.85 -15.40 13.63
CA THR A 348 3.76 -15.65 12.19
C THR A 348 2.57 -16.52 11.84
N LYS A 349 2.17 -16.51 10.59
CA LYS A 349 1.23 -17.43 9.94
C LYS A 349 1.50 -17.42 8.44
N PRO A 350 1.02 -18.42 7.68
CA PRO A 350 1.21 -18.46 6.23
C PRO A 350 0.90 -17.13 5.56
N ASN A 351 1.83 -16.69 4.72
CA ASN A 351 1.71 -15.47 3.91
C ASN A 351 1.64 -14.14 4.68
N ARG A 352 1.82 -14.14 6.01
CA ARG A 352 1.87 -12.90 6.79
C ARG A 352 3.19 -12.17 6.54
N LYS A 353 3.13 -10.91 6.10
CA LYS A 353 4.32 -10.07 5.94
C LYS A 353 4.96 -9.80 7.30
N MET A 354 6.20 -10.27 7.50
CA MET A 354 6.93 -10.25 8.77
C MET A 354 8.16 -9.33 8.73
N GLY A 355 8.60 -8.96 7.52
CA GLY A 355 9.74 -8.10 7.27
C GLY A 355 9.94 -7.88 5.78
N HIS A 356 11.01 -7.18 5.43
CA HIS A 356 11.52 -7.11 4.07
C HIS A 356 13.04 -6.99 4.07
N ILE A 357 13.66 -7.30 2.95
CA ILE A 357 15.10 -7.13 2.70
C ILE A 357 15.24 -6.31 1.44
N THR A 358 16.06 -5.26 1.47
CA THR A 358 16.47 -4.53 0.27
C THR A 358 17.91 -4.87 -0.07
N LEU A 359 18.15 -5.21 -1.31
CA LEU A 359 19.45 -5.57 -1.86
C LEU A 359 19.82 -4.55 -2.91
N VAL A 360 20.85 -3.75 -2.64
CA VAL A 360 21.30 -2.69 -3.54
C VAL A 360 22.59 -3.07 -4.24
N ASN A 361 22.70 -2.77 -5.54
CA ASN A 361 23.91 -2.92 -6.32
C ASN A 361 23.86 -1.99 -7.53
N LYS A 362 25.01 -1.39 -7.93
CA LYS A 362 25.09 -0.58 -9.17
C LYS A 362 24.68 -1.39 -10.42
N ASP A 363 24.95 -2.68 -10.41
CA ASP A 363 24.49 -3.63 -11.43
C ASP A 363 23.21 -4.34 -10.92
N LEU A 364 22.06 -3.98 -11.48
CA LEU A 364 20.77 -4.55 -11.11
C LEU A 364 20.69 -6.07 -11.30
N ASN A 365 21.42 -6.63 -12.28
CA ASN A 365 21.46 -8.08 -12.49
C ASN A 365 22.20 -8.80 -11.35
N LYS A 366 23.22 -8.16 -10.78
CA LYS A 366 23.88 -8.68 -9.57
C LYS A 366 22.94 -8.62 -8.38
N ALA A 367 22.18 -7.52 -8.19
CA ALA A 367 21.17 -7.43 -7.14
C ALA A 367 20.10 -8.52 -7.30
N LYS A 368 19.62 -8.80 -8.53
CA LYS A 368 18.66 -9.89 -8.80
C LYS A 368 19.20 -11.26 -8.39
N LYS A 369 20.42 -11.61 -8.83
CA LYS A 369 21.07 -12.90 -8.47
C LYS A 369 21.23 -13.04 -6.95
N LEU A 370 21.56 -11.96 -6.27
CA LEU A 370 21.72 -11.95 -4.82
C LEU A 370 20.38 -12.12 -4.12
N ALA A 371 19.33 -11.44 -4.60
CA ALA A 371 17.97 -11.58 -4.13
C ALA A 371 17.47 -13.03 -4.24
N ASP A 372 17.68 -13.68 -5.38
CA ASP A 372 17.30 -15.06 -5.59
C ASP A 372 18.05 -16.04 -4.65
N LYS A 373 19.32 -15.76 -4.36
CA LYS A 373 20.11 -16.53 -3.40
C LYS A 373 19.55 -16.38 -1.98
N ILE A 374 19.30 -15.15 -1.54
CA ILE A 374 18.77 -14.86 -0.20
C ILE A 374 17.37 -15.42 -0.04
N ARG A 375 16.49 -15.25 -1.05
CA ARG A 375 15.12 -15.79 -1.02
C ARG A 375 15.06 -17.30 -0.77
N LYS A 376 16.08 -18.05 -1.29
CA LYS A 376 16.19 -19.50 -1.08
C LYS A 376 16.69 -19.88 0.31
N SER A 377 17.47 -19.01 0.96
CA SER A 377 18.13 -19.34 2.22
C SER A 377 17.30 -18.92 3.43
N ILE A 378 16.76 -17.69 3.43
CA ILE A 378 16.02 -17.15 4.57
C ILE A 378 14.62 -17.74 4.65
N LYS A 379 14.16 -18.05 5.87
CA LYS A 379 12.81 -18.54 6.13
C LYS A 379 12.21 -17.87 7.35
N VAL A 380 10.90 -17.65 7.31
CA VAL A 380 10.10 -17.15 8.44
C VAL A 380 9.17 -18.27 8.89
N ILE A 381 9.55 -18.94 9.95
CA ILE A 381 8.86 -20.12 10.49
C ILE A 381 8.28 -19.85 11.88
N SER A 382 7.52 -20.79 12.41
CA SER A 382 7.11 -20.78 13.82
C SER A 382 7.97 -21.76 14.63
N LYS A 383 8.08 -21.46 15.91
CA LYS A 383 8.63 -22.37 16.92
C LYS A 383 7.85 -23.66 16.99
#